data_651f0c0050bc4066b3cee40260d76c18
#
_entry.id   651f0c0050bc4066b3cee40260d76c18
#
_cell.length_a   1.000
_cell.length_b   1.000
_cell.length_c   1.000
_cell.angle_alpha   90.00
_cell.angle_beta   90.00
_cell.angle_gamma   90.00
#
_symmetry.space_group_name_H-M   'P 1'
#
loop_
_entity.id
_entity.type
_entity.pdbx_description
1 polymer ?
#
loop_
_entity_poly.entity_id
_entity_poly.type
_entity_poly.pdbx_seq_one_letter_code
_entity_poly.pdbx_strand_id
1 'polypeptide(L)'
;KKYIKIYNERDLNMYKVIEVKKSIFEDNNKDADLLRQECKEKGVFLLNIMSSPGSGKTTTLSRTIETIKDEVDIGVMEADIDSDVDAHTISQYGVRTIQLHTGGMCHLDADMTRQGLHELGMENLDLAVLENVGNLVCPAEFDTGSSLNIAILSVPEGDDKPLKYPLMFEVCDVVLINKVDVLPYFDFDIEKCKENIHYRNKNAKVFEICAKSGEGIKPWCDYLLTRIREWKE
;
A
#
# COMPACT_ATOMS: atom_id res chain seq x y z
N LYS A 1 -10.62 29.23 1.35
CA LYS A 1 -12.01 28.76 1.36
C LYS A 1 -12.64 29.08 0.00
N LYS A 2 -12.62 28.12 -0.94
CA LYS A 2 -13.39 28.24 -2.19
C LYS A 2 -14.82 27.79 -1.90
N TYR A 3 -15.78 28.66 -2.12
CA TYR A 3 -17.20 28.36 -1.95
C TYR A 3 -17.69 27.57 -3.17
N ILE A 4 -18.33 26.43 -2.93
CA ILE A 4 -19.09 25.69 -3.94
C ILE A 4 -20.37 26.49 -4.21
N LYS A 5 -20.55 27.06 -5.39
CA LYS A 5 -21.81 27.62 -5.82
C LYS A 5 -22.71 26.48 -6.33
N ILE A 6 -23.79 26.23 -5.59
CA ILE A 6 -24.86 25.35 -6.00
C ILE A 6 -25.87 26.18 -6.80
N TYR A 7 -26.09 25.86 -8.05
CA TYR A 7 -27.09 26.51 -8.89
C TYR A 7 -28.29 25.58 -9.10
N ASN A 8 -29.50 26.05 -9.20
CA ASN A 8 -30.71 25.28 -9.31
C ASN A 8 -31.07 24.95 -10.76
N GLU A 9 -31.67 23.79 -11.07
CA GLU A 9 -31.89 23.24 -12.42
C GLU A 9 -32.58 24.18 -13.40
N ARG A 10 -33.27 25.20 -12.95
CA ARG A 10 -33.87 26.22 -13.79
C ARG A 10 -32.89 27.30 -14.31
N ASP A 11 -31.65 27.31 -13.74
CA ASP A 11 -30.63 28.32 -14.01
C ASP A 11 -29.29 27.68 -14.49
N LEU A 12 -29.34 26.67 -15.37
CA LEU A 12 -28.14 26.01 -15.91
C LEU A 12 -27.13 25.62 -14.86
N ASN A 13 -27.49 24.65 -14.04
CA ASN A 13 -26.67 24.19 -12.94
C ASN A 13 -25.47 23.37 -13.35
N MET A 14 -24.31 23.89 -13.16
CA MET A 14 -23.10 23.11 -13.13
C MET A 14 -22.62 22.95 -11.68
N TYR A 15 -22.69 21.72 -11.16
CA TYR A 15 -21.96 21.38 -9.95
C TYR A 15 -20.48 21.24 -10.29
N LYS A 16 -19.65 22.10 -9.74
CA LYS A 16 -18.19 21.96 -9.86
C LYS A 16 -17.61 21.00 -8.81
N VAL A 17 -18.30 19.90 -8.56
CA VAL A 17 -17.83 18.84 -7.63
C VAL A 17 -16.47 18.30 -8.09
N ILE A 18 -16.24 18.23 -9.41
CA ILE A 18 -14.97 17.79 -9.99
C ILE A 18 -13.82 18.74 -9.61
N GLU A 19 -14.07 20.08 -9.56
CA GLU A 19 -13.03 21.04 -9.16
C GLU A 19 -12.64 20.91 -7.68
N VAL A 20 -13.59 20.60 -6.80
CA VAL A 20 -13.30 20.36 -5.39
C VAL A 20 -12.50 19.08 -5.22
N LYS A 21 -12.91 18.01 -5.88
CA LYS A 21 -12.18 16.73 -5.88
C LYS A 21 -10.78 16.91 -6.44
N LYS A 22 -10.64 17.58 -7.57
CA LYS A 22 -9.34 17.88 -8.20
C LYS A 22 -8.44 18.70 -7.27
N SER A 23 -8.98 19.73 -6.58
CA SER A 23 -8.21 20.53 -5.65
C SER A 23 -7.68 19.71 -4.47
N ILE A 24 -8.47 18.79 -3.93
CA ILE A 24 -8.05 17.90 -2.84
C ILE A 24 -6.93 16.97 -3.32
N PHE A 25 -7.06 16.36 -4.48
CA PHE A 25 -6.01 15.48 -5.02
C PHE A 25 -4.74 16.25 -5.39
N GLU A 26 -4.84 17.44 -5.97
CA GLU A 26 -3.69 18.26 -6.30
C GLU A 26 -2.91 18.67 -5.05
N ASP A 27 -3.58 19.00 -3.95
CA ASP A 27 -2.93 19.33 -2.70
C ASP A 27 -2.29 18.07 -2.07
N ASN A 28 -2.99 16.93 -2.08
CA ASN A 28 -2.41 15.65 -1.63
C ASN A 28 -1.17 15.24 -2.43
N ASN A 29 -1.16 15.40 -3.75
CA ASN A 29 0.00 15.05 -4.57
C ASN A 29 1.23 15.91 -4.24
N LYS A 30 1.04 17.19 -3.95
CA LYS A 30 2.13 18.05 -3.48
C LYS A 30 2.65 17.62 -2.11
N ASP A 31 1.74 17.27 -1.20
CA ASP A 31 2.11 16.77 0.12
C ASP A 31 2.84 15.42 0.02
N ALA A 32 2.43 14.55 -0.91
CA ALA A 32 3.09 13.28 -1.21
C ALA A 32 4.51 13.49 -1.75
N ASP A 33 4.71 14.44 -2.66
CA ASP A 33 6.03 14.77 -3.20
C ASP A 33 6.96 15.32 -2.10
N LEU A 34 6.45 16.20 -1.22
CA LEU A 34 7.20 16.72 -0.09
C LEU A 34 7.58 15.61 0.89
N LEU A 35 6.66 14.69 1.20
CA LEU A 35 6.95 13.56 2.07
C LEU A 35 7.99 12.62 1.46
N ARG A 36 7.89 12.35 0.16
CA ARG A 36 8.86 11.51 -0.57
C ARG A 36 10.26 12.14 -0.55
N GLN A 37 10.33 13.47 -0.69
CA GLN A 37 11.59 14.19 -0.56
C GLN A 37 12.14 14.09 0.87
N GLU A 38 11.34 14.30 1.90
CA GLU A 38 11.74 14.15 3.30
C GLU A 38 12.26 12.74 3.59
N CYS A 39 11.58 11.71 3.11
CA CYS A 39 12.01 10.32 3.22
C CYS A 39 13.37 10.09 2.53
N LYS A 40 13.58 10.65 1.33
CA LYS A 40 14.86 10.54 0.61
C LYS A 40 16.00 11.24 1.37
N GLU A 41 15.78 12.45 1.89
CA GLU A 41 16.78 13.21 2.66
C GLU A 41 17.19 12.48 3.95
N LYS A 42 16.26 11.77 4.57
CA LYS A 42 16.50 10.98 5.79
C LYS A 42 16.96 9.53 5.51
N GLY A 43 17.00 9.11 4.25
CA GLY A 43 17.37 7.74 3.85
C GLY A 43 16.33 6.68 4.25
N VAL A 44 15.08 7.06 4.49
CA VAL A 44 13.98 6.17 4.85
C VAL A 44 13.26 5.72 3.58
N PHE A 45 13.17 4.43 3.36
CA PHE A 45 12.35 3.85 2.28
C PHE A 45 10.93 3.60 2.80
N LEU A 46 9.93 4.24 2.19
CA LEU A 46 8.53 4.10 2.58
C LEU A 46 7.82 3.11 1.65
N LEU A 47 7.41 1.97 2.19
CA LEU A 47 6.65 0.93 1.52
C LEU A 47 5.16 1.05 1.87
N ASN A 48 4.28 1.17 0.88
CA ASN A 48 2.83 1.14 1.05
C ASN A 48 2.27 -0.21 0.62
N ILE A 49 1.59 -0.92 1.53
CA ILE A 49 0.97 -2.23 1.29
C ILE A 49 -0.54 -2.07 1.19
N MET A 50 -1.09 -2.40 0.03
CA MET A 50 -2.51 -2.30 -0.27
C MET A 50 -3.09 -3.67 -0.63
N SER A 51 -4.35 -3.91 -0.28
CA SER A 51 -5.07 -5.13 -0.66
C SER A 51 -6.54 -5.08 -0.26
N SER A 52 -7.30 -6.09 -0.66
CA SER A 52 -8.59 -6.38 -0.04
C SER A 52 -8.44 -6.97 1.37
N PRO A 53 -9.49 -6.88 2.21
CA PRO A 53 -9.53 -7.58 3.49
C PRO A 53 -9.34 -9.09 3.30
N GLY A 54 -8.55 -9.71 4.19
CA GLY A 54 -8.34 -11.16 4.17
C GLY A 54 -7.38 -11.69 3.10
N SER A 55 -6.73 -10.84 2.30
CA SER A 55 -5.71 -11.24 1.31
C SER A 55 -4.42 -11.77 1.95
N GLY A 56 -4.18 -11.45 3.24
CA GLY A 56 -3.01 -11.86 4.01
C GLY A 56 -1.92 -10.80 4.13
N LYS A 57 -2.29 -9.49 4.19
CA LYS A 57 -1.35 -8.38 4.41
C LYS A 57 -0.45 -8.62 5.61
N THR A 58 -1.03 -8.68 6.80
CA THR A 58 -0.33 -8.84 8.07
C THR A 58 0.54 -10.09 8.10
N THR A 59 0.07 -11.22 7.54
CA THR A 59 0.87 -12.44 7.44
C THR A 59 2.08 -12.27 6.52
N THR A 60 1.87 -11.61 5.36
CA THR A 60 2.95 -11.32 4.40
C THR A 60 3.97 -10.36 5.00
N LEU A 61 3.50 -9.31 5.67
CA LEU A 61 4.36 -8.35 6.37
C LEU A 61 5.16 -9.04 7.48
N SER A 62 4.53 -9.87 8.32
CA SER A 62 5.21 -10.64 9.36
C SER A 62 6.35 -11.49 8.79
N ARG A 63 6.09 -12.22 7.70
CA ARG A 63 7.14 -13.04 7.05
C ARG A 63 8.24 -12.19 6.42
N THR A 64 7.88 -11.05 5.84
CA THR A 64 8.88 -10.11 5.30
C THR A 64 9.78 -9.61 6.44
N ILE A 65 9.21 -9.14 7.55
CA ILE A 65 9.96 -8.69 8.73
C ILE A 65 10.88 -9.80 9.26
N GLU A 66 10.36 -11.00 9.50
CA GLU A 66 11.18 -12.15 9.95
C GLU A 66 12.38 -12.40 9.06
N THR A 67 12.24 -12.17 7.75
CA THR A 67 13.28 -12.47 6.78
C THR A 67 14.37 -11.40 6.73
N ILE A 68 14.02 -10.11 6.93
CA ILE A 68 14.97 -9.00 6.66
C ILE A 68 15.33 -8.15 7.89
N LYS A 69 14.72 -8.35 9.05
CA LYS A 69 14.91 -7.51 10.24
C LYS A 69 16.35 -7.47 10.79
N ASP A 70 17.17 -8.43 10.44
CA ASP A 70 18.59 -8.46 10.83
C ASP A 70 19.48 -7.68 9.83
N GLU A 71 18.91 -7.22 8.69
CA GLU A 71 19.63 -6.48 7.65
C GLU A 71 19.26 -4.99 7.61
N VAL A 72 18.04 -4.62 8.08
CA VAL A 72 17.51 -3.25 8.02
C VAL A 72 16.69 -2.91 9.25
N ASP A 73 16.77 -1.66 9.72
CA ASP A 73 15.91 -1.14 10.77
C ASP A 73 14.51 -0.86 10.24
N ILE A 74 13.51 -1.55 10.79
CA ILE A 74 12.13 -1.54 10.31
C ILE A 74 11.21 -0.83 11.30
N GLY A 75 10.32 0.01 10.79
CA GLY A 75 9.19 0.55 11.52
C GLY A 75 7.90 0.33 10.75
N VAL A 76 6.79 0.07 11.45
CA VAL A 76 5.50 -0.28 10.86
C VAL A 76 4.41 0.67 11.35
N MET A 77 3.63 1.17 10.43
CA MET A 77 2.40 1.92 10.64
C MET A 77 1.24 1.04 10.18
N GLU A 78 0.43 0.59 11.13
CA GLU A 78 -0.79 -0.17 10.85
C GLU A 78 -1.97 0.77 10.76
N ALA A 79 -2.67 0.76 9.62
CA ALA A 79 -3.85 1.59 9.40
C ALA A 79 -5.11 0.73 9.41
N ASP A 80 -5.94 0.97 10.39
CA ASP A 80 -7.27 0.36 10.48
C ASP A 80 -8.32 1.38 10.91
N ILE A 81 -9.59 1.03 10.71
CA ILE A 81 -10.71 1.89 11.07
C ILE A 81 -10.83 1.99 12.59
N ASP A 82 -10.69 0.87 13.32
CA ASP A 82 -10.92 0.81 14.78
C ASP A 82 -10.24 -0.40 15.47
N SER A 83 -9.38 -1.17 14.79
CA SER A 83 -8.71 -2.37 15.34
C SER A 83 -7.23 -2.11 15.61
N ASP A 84 -6.69 -2.74 16.65
CA ASP A 84 -5.26 -2.73 17.02
C ASP A 84 -4.62 -4.15 16.99
N VAL A 85 -5.37 -5.14 16.53
CA VAL A 85 -4.96 -6.55 16.54
C VAL A 85 -3.73 -6.79 15.68
N ASP A 86 -3.67 -6.16 14.51
CA ASP A 86 -2.57 -6.32 13.56
C ASP A 86 -1.32 -5.62 14.08
N ALA A 87 -1.42 -4.40 14.65
CA ALA A 87 -0.31 -3.73 15.30
C ALA A 87 0.27 -4.53 16.46
N HIS A 88 -0.60 -5.16 17.29
CA HIS A 88 -0.15 -6.04 18.34
C HIS A 88 0.61 -7.26 17.80
N THR A 89 0.12 -7.87 16.74
CA THR A 89 0.77 -9.01 16.07
C THR A 89 2.16 -8.63 15.55
N ILE A 90 2.29 -7.51 14.87
CA ILE A 90 3.56 -7.02 14.30
C ILE A 90 4.55 -6.62 15.39
N SER A 91 4.10 -6.00 16.48
CA SER A 91 4.98 -5.61 17.59
C SER A 91 5.75 -6.78 18.24
N GLN A 92 5.21 -8.00 18.14
CA GLN A 92 5.87 -9.22 18.66
C GLN A 92 7.16 -9.58 17.92
N TYR A 93 7.38 -9.05 16.71
CA TYR A 93 8.62 -9.25 15.94
C TYR A 93 9.77 -8.33 16.37
N GLY A 94 9.53 -7.45 17.36
CA GLY A 94 10.53 -6.57 17.93
C GLY A 94 10.85 -5.34 17.09
N VAL A 95 9.99 -4.99 16.13
CA VAL A 95 10.10 -3.78 15.32
C VAL A 95 9.24 -2.65 15.90
N ARG A 96 9.62 -1.40 15.62
CA ARG A 96 8.81 -0.24 16.00
C ARG A 96 7.45 -0.34 15.31
N THR A 97 6.37 -0.22 16.06
CA THR A 97 5.01 -0.34 15.50
C THR A 97 4.10 0.70 16.11
N ILE A 98 3.33 1.37 15.27
CA ILE A 98 2.25 2.27 15.70
C ILE A 98 0.95 1.91 14.99
N GLN A 99 -0.15 2.17 15.67
CA GLN A 99 -1.50 2.06 15.10
C GLN A 99 -1.99 3.44 14.69
N LEU A 100 -2.48 3.54 13.45
CA LEU A 100 -3.14 4.73 12.91
C LEU A 100 -4.64 4.48 12.83
N HIS A 101 -5.41 5.17 13.65
CA HIS A 101 -6.87 5.19 13.55
C HIS A 101 -7.32 6.23 12.52
N THR A 102 -7.93 5.78 11.45
CA THR A 102 -8.32 6.66 10.33
C THR A 102 -9.58 7.49 10.59
N GLY A 103 -10.23 7.30 11.77
CA GLY A 103 -11.46 8.02 12.11
C GLY A 103 -12.64 7.71 11.18
N GLY A 104 -12.68 6.50 10.61
CA GLY A 104 -13.72 6.03 9.69
C GLY A 104 -13.39 6.23 8.21
N MET A 105 -12.23 6.77 7.87
CA MET A 105 -11.78 6.82 6.48
C MET A 105 -11.24 5.46 6.02
N CYS A 106 -11.48 5.13 4.74
CA CYS A 106 -11.11 3.86 4.13
C CYS A 106 -9.74 3.90 3.42
N HIS A 107 -8.92 4.93 3.67
CA HIS A 107 -7.59 5.15 3.10
C HIS A 107 -6.79 6.09 3.99
N LEU A 108 -5.48 6.17 3.72
CA LEU A 108 -4.63 7.26 4.18
C LEU A 108 -4.20 8.12 2.99
N ASP A 109 -4.06 9.42 3.24
CA ASP A 109 -3.43 10.37 2.35
C ASP A 109 -1.97 10.66 2.78
N ALA A 110 -1.29 11.57 2.07
CA ALA A 110 0.09 11.91 2.35
C ALA A 110 0.28 12.61 3.70
N ASP A 111 -0.66 13.46 4.12
CA ASP A 111 -0.55 14.17 5.40
C ASP A 111 -0.74 13.22 6.59
N MET A 112 -1.71 12.31 6.52
CA MET A 112 -1.91 11.26 7.53
C MET A 112 -0.70 10.34 7.61
N THR A 113 -0.12 9.96 6.46
CA THR A 113 1.10 9.13 6.40
C THR A 113 2.28 9.85 7.02
N ARG A 114 2.47 11.15 6.75
CA ARG A 114 3.53 11.98 7.35
C ARG A 114 3.39 12.08 8.86
N GLN A 115 2.18 12.33 9.36
CA GLN A 115 1.92 12.36 10.79
C GLN A 115 2.29 11.03 11.45
N GLY A 116 1.86 9.90 10.86
CA GLY A 116 2.23 8.58 11.35
C GLY A 116 3.74 8.35 11.33
N LEU A 117 4.42 8.71 10.26
CA LEU A 117 5.87 8.53 10.13
C LEU A 117 6.67 9.37 11.13
N HIS A 118 6.22 10.59 11.44
CA HIS A 118 6.84 11.43 12.47
C HIS A 118 6.64 10.83 13.88
N GLU A 119 5.46 10.30 14.20
CA GLU A 119 5.19 9.62 15.47
C GLU A 119 5.97 8.29 15.60
N LEU A 120 6.14 7.56 14.51
CA LEU A 120 6.98 6.36 14.46
C LEU A 120 8.46 6.67 14.73
N GLY A 121 8.90 7.87 14.32
CA GLY A 121 10.29 8.34 14.40
C GLY A 121 11.14 7.84 13.23
N MET A 122 11.73 8.78 12.50
CA MET A 122 12.52 8.49 11.29
C MET A 122 14.01 8.25 11.57
N GLU A 123 14.47 8.54 12.77
CA GLU A 123 15.89 8.41 13.13
C GLU A 123 16.30 6.92 13.15
N ASN A 124 17.38 6.61 12.45
CA ASN A 124 17.91 5.25 12.29
C ASN A 124 16.87 4.26 11.73
N LEU A 125 15.99 4.72 10.86
CA LEU A 125 15.01 3.91 10.18
C LEU A 125 15.44 3.71 8.73
N ASP A 126 15.50 2.46 8.28
CA ASP A 126 15.81 2.11 6.90
C ASP A 126 14.55 1.90 6.08
N LEU A 127 13.59 1.20 6.67
CA LEU A 127 12.32 0.83 6.05
C LEU A 127 11.16 1.24 6.96
N ALA A 128 10.34 2.14 6.48
CA ALA A 128 9.00 2.38 7.01
C ALA A 128 7.98 1.61 6.19
N VAL A 129 7.11 0.86 6.84
CA VAL A 129 6.00 0.15 6.19
C VAL A 129 4.70 0.80 6.61
N LEU A 130 3.87 1.15 5.64
CA LEU A 130 2.47 1.49 5.83
C LEU A 130 1.62 0.30 5.39
N GLU A 131 1.04 -0.44 6.33
CA GLU A 131 -0.06 -1.36 6.04
C GLU A 131 -1.35 -0.57 5.92
N ASN A 132 -1.80 -0.33 4.69
CA ASN A 132 -2.97 0.50 4.43
C ASN A 132 -4.28 -0.24 4.72
N VAL A 133 -5.36 0.50 4.91
CA VAL A 133 -6.70 -0.05 5.14
C VAL A 133 -7.07 -1.07 4.06
N GLY A 134 -7.69 -2.18 4.46
CA GLY A 134 -8.12 -3.23 3.54
C GLY A 134 -9.22 -2.76 2.58
N ASN A 135 -8.80 -2.25 1.41
CA ASN A 135 -9.68 -1.71 0.37
C ASN A 135 -8.93 -1.67 -0.97
N LEU A 136 -9.61 -2.02 -2.08
CA LEU A 136 -9.01 -2.02 -3.43
C LEU A 136 -9.32 -0.74 -4.23
N VAL A 137 -10.07 0.20 -3.69
CA VAL A 137 -10.51 1.42 -4.40
C VAL A 137 -9.85 2.65 -3.79
N CYS A 138 -10.25 3.03 -2.59
CA CYS A 138 -9.84 4.28 -1.97
C CYS A 138 -8.31 4.42 -1.80
N PRO A 139 -7.56 3.41 -1.32
CA PRO A 139 -6.11 3.52 -1.18
C PRO A 139 -5.35 3.75 -2.49
N ALA A 140 -5.93 3.35 -3.62
CA ALA A 140 -5.34 3.58 -4.94
C ALA A 140 -5.57 5.01 -5.48
N GLU A 141 -6.55 5.73 -4.92
CA GLU A 141 -6.87 7.09 -5.34
C GLU A 141 -5.95 8.15 -4.72
N PHE A 142 -5.30 7.84 -3.59
CA PHE A 142 -4.49 8.80 -2.82
C PHE A 142 -3.03 8.38 -2.77
N ASP A 143 -2.15 9.24 -3.28
CA ASP A 143 -0.71 9.06 -3.12
C ASP A 143 -0.33 9.29 -1.65
N THR A 144 0.27 8.30 -1.03
CA THR A 144 0.73 8.33 0.37
C THR A 144 2.14 8.90 0.54
N GLY A 145 2.81 9.30 -0.55
CA GLY A 145 4.22 9.70 -0.55
C GLY A 145 5.20 8.52 -0.47
N SER A 146 4.73 7.30 -0.70
CA SER A 146 5.56 6.10 -0.64
C SER A 146 6.62 6.06 -1.75
N SER A 147 7.73 5.36 -1.45
CA SER A 147 8.81 5.05 -2.39
C SER A 147 8.49 3.83 -3.27
N LEU A 148 7.62 2.95 -2.76
CA LEU A 148 7.16 1.74 -3.45
C LEU A 148 5.72 1.43 -3.03
N ASN A 149 4.84 1.19 -4.01
CA ASN A 149 3.48 0.71 -3.81
C ASN A 149 3.38 -0.76 -4.14
N ILE A 150 2.85 -1.58 -3.23
CA ILE A 150 2.60 -2.99 -3.51
C ILE A 150 1.12 -3.34 -3.31
N ALA A 151 0.61 -4.22 -4.16
CA ALA A 151 -0.69 -4.86 -3.97
C ALA A 151 -0.53 -6.33 -3.60
N ILE A 152 -1.31 -6.81 -2.63
CA ILE A 152 -1.43 -8.23 -2.34
C ILE A 152 -2.77 -8.71 -2.88
N LEU A 153 -2.73 -9.68 -3.79
CA LEU A 153 -3.87 -10.37 -4.37
C LEU A 153 -3.80 -11.84 -3.97
N SER A 154 -4.82 -12.37 -3.31
CA SER A 154 -4.83 -13.79 -2.95
C SER A 154 -5.60 -14.65 -3.96
N VAL A 155 -5.16 -15.89 -4.15
CA VAL A 155 -5.81 -16.86 -5.06
C VAL A 155 -7.33 -16.95 -4.90
N PRO A 156 -7.91 -17.00 -3.67
CA PRO A 156 -9.37 -17.04 -3.51
C PRO A 156 -10.14 -15.83 -4.05
N GLU A 157 -9.46 -14.73 -4.35
CA GLU A 157 -10.10 -13.50 -4.85
C GLU A 157 -10.41 -13.54 -6.35
N GLY A 158 -9.74 -14.39 -7.10
CA GLY A 158 -9.90 -14.55 -8.54
C GLY A 158 -8.88 -13.81 -9.40
N ASP A 159 -8.52 -14.40 -10.53
CA ASP A 159 -7.50 -13.90 -11.48
C ASP A 159 -7.94 -12.67 -12.27
N ASP A 160 -9.22 -12.33 -12.22
CA ASP A 160 -9.82 -11.19 -12.89
C ASP A 160 -9.83 -9.87 -12.06
N LYS A 161 -9.34 -9.91 -10.82
CA LYS A 161 -9.25 -8.71 -9.96
C LYS A 161 -8.54 -7.53 -10.62
N PRO A 162 -7.44 -7.70 -11.38
CA PRO A 162 -6.80 -6.58 -12.06
C PRO A 162 -7.70 -5.90 -13.09
N LEU A 163 -8.66 -6.62 -13.65
CA LEU A 163 -9.64 -6.05 -14.59
C LEU A 163 -10.78 -5.33 -13.87
N LYS A 164 -11.17 -5.80 -12.68
CA LYS A 164 -12.26 -5.24 -11.87
C LYS A 164 -11.84 -3.98 -11.09
N TYR A 165 -10.57 -3.91 -10.68
CA TYR A 165 -10.00 -2.81 -9.88
C TYR A 165 -8.77 -2.21 -10.58
N PRO A 166 -8.93 -1.65 -11.79
CA PRO A 166 -7.81 -1.28 -12.65
C PRO A 166 -6.84 -0.30 -11.99
N LEU A 167 -7.34 0.72 -11.29
CA LEU A 167 -6.51 1.75 -10.69
C LEU A 167 -5.53 1.18 -9.67
N MET A 168 -5.97 0.22 -8.83
CA MET A 168 -5.10 -0.44 -7.85
C MET A 168 -3.87 -1.05 -8.52
N PHE A 169 -4.06 -1.76 -9.64
CA PHE A 169 -2.98 -2.42 -10.35
C PHE A 169 -2.20 -1.48 -11.30
N GLU A 170 -2.74 -0.32 -11.62
CA GLU A 170 -2.04 0.73 -12.37
C GLU A 170 -1.01 1.46 -11.50
N VAL A 171 -1.34 1.70 -10.22
CA VAL A 171 -0.48 2.47 -9.29
C VAL A 171 0.54 1.60 -8.54
N CYS A 172 0.42 0.26 -8.59
CA CYS A 172 1.34 -0.63 -7.90
C CYS A 172 2.58 -0.96 -8.71
N ASP A 173 3.75 -0.83 -8.08
CA ASP A 173 5.04 -1.24 -8.64
C ASP A 173 5.25 -2.75 -8.55
N VAL A 174 4.64 -3.37 -7.54
CA VAL A 174 4.75 -4.82 -7.27
C VAL A 174 3.37 -5.39 -6.95
N VAL A 175 3.12 -6.60 -7.43
CA VAL A 175 1.96 -7.41 -7.05
C VAL A 175 2.45 -8.73 -6.46
N LEU A 176 2.02 -9.04 -5.25
CA LEU A 176 2.25 -10.33 -4.61
C LEU A 176 1.00 -11.18 -4.76
N ILE A 177 1.06 -12.25 -5.57
CA ILE A 177 0.00 -13.26 -5.67
C ILE A 177 0.18 -14.22 -4.50
N ASN A 178 -0.66 -14.06 -3.47
CA ASN A 178 -0.55 -14.79 -2.20
C ASN A 178 -1.48 -16.00 -2.14
N LYS A 179 -1.18 -16.91 -1.23
CA LYS A 179 -1.93 -18.15 -0.99
C LYS A 179 -1.85 -19.11 -2.18
N VAL A 180 -0.68 -19.21 -2.82
CA VAL A 180 -0.51 -20.15 -3.94
C VAL A 180 -0.68 -21.62 -3.53
N ASP A 181 -0.56 -21.93 -2.25
CA ASP A 181 -0.82 -23.26 -1.68
C ASP A 181 -2.25 -23.76 -1.86
N VAL A 182 -3.21 -22.85 -2.09
CA VAL A 182 -4.62 -23.23 -2.31
C VAL A 182 -5.02 -23.29 -3.80
N LEU A 183 -4.10 -23.03 -4.73
CA LEU A 183 -4.37 -23.12 -6.18
C LEU A 183 -5.15 -24.38 -6.60
N PRO A 184 -4.84 -25.59 -6.08
CA PRO A 184 -5.57 -26.80 -6.48
C PRO A 184 -7.07 -26.78 -6.14
N TYR A 185 -7.52 -25.86 -5.31
CA TYR A 185 -8.90 -25.78 -4.82
C TYR A 185 -9.71 -24.61 -5.43
N PHE A 186 -9.07 -23.80 -6.27
CA PHE A 186 -9.69 -22.61 -6.88
C PHE A 186 -9.50 -22.60 -8.39
N ASP A 187 -10.48 -22.05 -9.08
CA ASP A 187 -10.38 -21.73 -10.51
C ASP A 187 -9.62 -20.42 -10.66
N PHE A 188 -8.29 -20.52 -10.61
CA PHE A 188 -7.37 -19.39 -10.70
C PHE A 188 -6.22 -19.74 -11.63
N ASP A 189 -6.09 -18.99 -12.71
CA ASP A 189 -5.00 -19.09 -13.68
C ASP A 189 -3.95 -18.01 -13.39
N ILE A 190 -2.75 -18.45 -12.91
CA ILE A 190 -1.67 -17.57 -12.56
C ILE A 190 -1.17 -16.77 -13.78
N GLU A 191 -1.00 -17.42 -14.92
CA GLU A 191 -0.46 -16.75 -16.11
C GLU A 191 -1.46 -15.71 -16.64
N LYS A 192 -2.72 -16.05 -16.68
CA LYS A 192 -3.78 -15.08 -17.02
C LYS A 192 -3.84 -13.93 -16.02
N CYS A 193 -3.68 -14.20 -14.73
CA CYS A 193 -3.60 -13.12 -13.72
C CYS A 193 -2.43 -12.18 -14.00
N LYS A 194 -1.23 -12.70 -14.29
CA LYS A 194 -0.06 -11.91 -14.67
C LYS A 194 -0.29 -11.09 -15.94
N GLU A 195 -0.92 -11.68 -16.95
CA GLU A 195 -1.31 -10.96 -18.17
C GLU A 195 -2.26 -9.79 -17.85
N ASN A 196 -3.26 -10.02 -17.01
CA ASN A 196 -4.19 -9.00 -16.56
C ASN A 196 -3.50 -7.87 -15.76
N ILE A 197 -2.53 -8.21 -14.90
CA ILE A 197 -1.69 -7.24 -14.18
C ILE A 197 -0.87 -6.41 -15.17
N HIS A 198 -0.14 -7.05 -16.09
CA HIS A 198 0.70 -6.37 -17.07
C HIS A 198 -0.10 -5.58 -18.10
N TYR A 199 -1.36 -5.94 -18.34
CA TYR A 199 -2.27 -5.11 -19.12
C TYR A 199 -2.54 -3.75 -18.44
N ARG A 200 -2.55 -3.71 -17.10
CA ARG A 200 -2.72 -2.47 -16.33
C ARG A 200 -1.41 -1.72 -16.12
N ASN A 201 -0.37 -2.43 -15.72
CA ASN A 201 0.96 -1.86 -15.51
C ASN A 201 2.04 -2.81 -16.05
N LYS A 202 2.57 -2.47 -17.22
CA LYS A 202 3.60 -3.27 -17.92
C LYS A 202 4.90 -3.42 -17.12
N ASN A 203 5.16 -2.51 -16.19
CA ASN A 203 6.39 -2.46 -15.40
C ASN A 203 6.24 -3.14 -14.04
N ALA A 204 5.02 -3.51 -13.64
CA ALA A 204 4.79 -4.16 -12.36
C ALA A 204 5.57 -5.47 -12.24
N LYS A 205 6.27 -5.64 -11.11
CA LYS A 205 6.89 -6.92 -10.76
C LYS A 205 5.85 -7.81 -10.10
N VAL A 206 5.85 -9.09 -10.45
CA VAL A 206 4.91 -10.06 -9.88
C VAL A 206 5.68 -11.15 -9.17
N PHE A 207 5.32 -11.44 -7.91
CA PHE A 207 5.85 -12.55 -7.12
C PHE A 207 4.71 -13.45 -6.69
N GLU A 208 4.92 -14.75 -6.82
CA GLU A 208 4.02 -15.78 -6.32
C GLU A 208 4.49 -16.18 -4.93
N ILE A 209 3.61 -16.10 -3.94
CA ILE A 209 3.98 -16.34 -2.55
C ILE A 209 2.93 -17.17 -1.81
N CYS A 210 3.37 -17.89 -0.80
CA CYS A 210 2.54 -18.38 0.29
C CYS A 210 3.09 -17.82 1.60
N ALA A 211 2.50 -16.75 2.11
CA ALA A 211 2.96 -16.11 3.34
C ALA A 211 2.91 -17.07 4.54
N LYS A 212 1.99 -18.04 4.54
CA LYS A 212 1.84 -19.03 5.60
C LYS A 212 3.03 -20.01 5.65
N SER A 213 3.47 -20.54 4.51
CA SER A 213 4.59 -21.48 4.43
C SER A 213 5.95 -20.81 4.31
N GLY A 214 6.00 -19.55 3.83
CA GLY A 214 7.22 -18.84 3.49
C GLY A 214 7.67 -19.04 2.03
N GLU A 215 6.95 -19.82 1.23
CA GLU A 215 7.24 -20.03 -0.18
C GLU A 215 7.18 -18.69 -0.93
N GLY A 216 8.17 -18.43 -1.81
CA GLY A 216 8.26 -17.22 -2.61
C GLY A 216 8.61 -15.93 -1.83
N ILE A 217 8.69 -15.96 -0.50
CA ILE A 217 8.99 -14.76 0.32
C ILE A 217 10.43 -14.27 0.10
N LYS A 218 11.40 -15.18 0.00
CA LYS A 218 12.80 -14.77 -0.15
C LYS A 218 13.05 -13.95 -1.44
N PRO A 219 12.61 -14.35 -2.63
CA PRO A 219 12.76 -13.51 -3.85
C PRO A 219 12.12 -12.13 -3.72
N TRP A 220 10.96 -12.02 -3.08
CA TRP A 220 10.34 -10.74 -2.76
C TRP A 220 11.22 -9.91 -1.84
N CYS A 221 11.72 -10.48 -0.74
CA CYS A 221 12.59 -9.79 0.20
C CYS A 221 13.90 -9.33 -0.42
N ASP A 222 14.56 -10.18 -1.24
CA ASP A 222 15.78 -9.82 -1.96
C ASP A 222 15.54 -8.61 -2.90
N TYR A 223 14.39 -8.58 -3.58
CA TYR A 223 13.99 -7.42 -4.38
C TYR A 223 13.79 -6.17 -3.50
N LEU A 224 13.06 -6.28 -2.40
CA LEU A 224 12.81 -5.15 -1.49
C LEU A 224 14.11 -4.57 -0.93
N LEU A 225 15.05 -5.43 -0.46
CA LEU A 225 16.36 -5.01 0.02
C LEU A 225 17.16 -4.28 -1.05
N THR A 226 17.08 -4.73 -2.30
CA THR A 226 17.72 -4.05 -3.43
C THR A 226 17.14 -2.64 -3.61
N ARG A 227 15.81 -2.49 -3.58
CA ARG A 227 15.14 -1.18 -3.70
C ARG A 227 15.50 -0.23 -2.56
N ILE A 228 15.61 -0.75 -1.33
CA ILE A 228 16.03 0.04 -0.16
C ILE A 228 17.45 0.56 -0.34
N ARG A 229 18.38 -0.27 -0.85
CA ARG A 229 19.78 0.13 -1.10
C ARG A 229 19.87 1.20 -2.18
N GLU A 230 19.20 0.98 -3.32
CA GLU A 230 19.12 1.96 -4.42
C GLU A 230 18.51 3.30 -3.99
N TRP A 231 17.57 3.27 -3.04
CA TRP A 231 16.96 4.48 -2.49
C TRP A 231 17.95 5.32 -1.69
N LYS A 232 18.91 4.70 -1.03
CA LYS A 232 19.91 5.39 -0.20
C LYS A 232 21.10 5.95 -1.00
N GLU A 233 21.30 5.49 -2.21
CA GLU A 233 22.28 6.04 -3.17
C GLU A 233 21.79 7.35 -3.80
#